data_01f1e320d6dc0714f479a6860bdd2001
#
_entry.id   01f1e320d6dc0714f479a6860bdd2001
#
_cell.length_a   1.000
_cell.length_b   1.000
_cell.length_c   1.000
_cell.angle_alpha   90.00
_cell.angle_beta   90.00
_cell.angle_gamma   90.00
#
_symmetry.space_group_name_H-M   'P 1'
#
loop_
_entity.id
_entity.type
_entity.pdbx_description
1 polymer ?
#
loop_
_entity_poly.entity_id
_entity_poly.type
_entity_poly.pdbx_seq_one_letter_code
_entity_poly.pdbx_strand_id
1 'polypeptide(L)'
;MASPAVSLVCYDLASLVIDAAVVERAFAEAIATQGIVTGTEAYVRSMVRFDRARGRPPADILHDLFGSDESRVQAASLAFDRSFNSAAERFGVTASPETLCALGKVAAAGIRLCLLTSLSRGASGAVLDAITRDVQAELVLCADEVPRGFPWPDPVLTAMLRLGAADVRETAVVSATENGLLSGYRSGAGLVIGVDESRQRIPAMRDAGATVVLDDIAALPELLTAAS
;
A
#
# COMPACT_ATOMS: atom_id res chain seq x y z
N MET A 1 -31.10 -2.27 3.98
CA MET A 1 -30.60 -3.29 3.03
C MET A 1 -29.35 -3.86 3.66
N ALA A 2 -29.20 -5.19 3.73
CA ALA A 2 -27.97 -5.81 4.20
C ALA A 2 -26.83 -5.39 3.24
N SER A 3 -25.64 -5.13 3.78
CA SER A 3 -24.45 -4.95 2.93
C SER A 3 -24.21 -6.24 2.14
N PRO A 4 -23.81 -6.16 0.86
CA PRO A 4 -23.48 -7.36 0.12
C PRO A 4 -22.27 -8.06 0.77
N ALA A 5 -22.25 -9.40 0.69
CA ALA A 5 -21.14 -10.19 1.21
C ALA A 5 -19.82 -9.80 0.52
N VAL A 6 -18.74 -9.69 1.29
CA VAL A 6 -17.42 -9.38 0.73
C VAL A 6 -16.92 -10.58 -0.08
N SER A 7 -16.62 -10.35 -1.36
CA SER A 7 -16.09 -11.35 -2.28
C SER A 7 -14.62 -11.13 -2.67
N LEU A 8 -14.11 -9.90 -2.46
CA LEU A 8 -12.75 -9.50 -2.78
C LEU A 8 -12.15 -8.64 -1.67
N VAL A 9 -10.92 -8.94 -1.26
CA VAL A 9 -10.09 -8.08 -0.41
C VAL A 9 -8.93 -7.54 -1.22
N CYS A 10 -8.83 -6.21 -1.29
CA CYS A 10 -7.66 -5.48 -1.76
C CYS A 10 -6.82 -5.07 -0.54
N TYR A 11 -5.69 -5.74 -0.36
CA TYR A 11 -4.83 -5.55 0.81
C TYR A 11 -3.57 -4.77 0.43
N ASP A 12 -3.35 -3.61 1.07
CA ASP A 12 -2.16 -2.78 0.86
C ASP A 12 -0.95 -3.40 1.57
N LEU A 13 0.09 -3.70 0.80
CA LEU A 13 1.35 -4.28 1.30
C LEU A 13 2.05 -3.43 2.35
N ALA A 14 1.82 -2.11 2.37
CA ALA A 14 2.34 -1.25 3.42
C ALA A 14 1.82 -1.63 4.83
N SER A 15 0.68 -2.33 4.89
CA SER A 15 0.10 -2.86 6.14
C SER A 15 0.70 -4.20 6.56
N LEU A 16 1.46 -4.85 5.67
CA LEU A 16 1.96 -6.19 5.90
C LEU A 16 3.34 -6.22 6.54
N VAL A 17 4.29 -5.42 6.00
CA VAL A 17 5.71 -5.82 6.17
C VAL A 17 6.70 -4.70 6.04
N ILE A 18 6.32 -3.54 5.51
CA ILE A 18 7.30 -2.55 5.13
C ILE A 18 7.54 -1.60 6.30
N ASP A 19 8.69 -1.75 6.96
CA ASP A 19 9.16 -0.73 7.90
C ASP A 19 9.25 0.62 7.17
N ALA A 20 8.48 1.58 7.66
CA ALA A 20 8.46 2.93 7.10
C ALA A 20 9.86 3.55 7.03
N ALA A 21 10.76 3.20 7.95
CA ALA A 21 12.14 3.67 7.95
C ALA A 21 12.95 3.17 6.74
N VAL A 22 12.63 1.98 6.21
CA VAL A 22 13.28 1.46 4.98
C VAL A 22 12.87 2.28 3.76
N VAL A 23 11.57 2.57 3.64
CA VAL A 23 11.04 3.38 2.53
C VAL A 23 11.59 4.81 2.61
N GLU A 24 11.62 5.40 3.80
CA GLU A 24 12.16 6.74 4.05
C GLU A 24 13.65 6.84 3.68
N ARG A 25 14.44 5.85 4.08
CA ARG A 25 15.87 5.78 3.73
C ARG A 25 16.07 5.66 2.22
N ALA A 26 15.33 4.78 1.56
CA ALA A 26 15.42 4.62 0.11
C ALA A 26 15.07 5.93 -0.62
N PHE A 27 14.06 6.66 -0.12
CA PHE A 27 13.70 7.95 -0.67
C PHE A 27 14.80 9.01 -0.43
N ALA A 28 15.38 9.06 0.76
CA ALA A 28 16.48 9.96 1.09
C ALA A 28 17.71 9.71 0.19
N GLU A 29 18.05 8.44 -0.04
CA GLU A 29 19.14 8.05 -0.95
C GLU A 29 18.82 8.42 -2.40
N ALA A 30 17.58 8.23 -2.85
CA ALA A 30 17.15 8.60 -4.18
C ALA A 30 17.32 10.11 -4.46
N ILE A 31 16.85 10.97 -3.54
CA ILE A 31 17.00 12.43 -3.71
C ILE A 31 18.46 12.89 -3.57
N ALA A 32 19.27 12.17 -2.79
CA ALA A 32 20.71 12.47 -2.65
C ALA A 32 21.46 12.28 -3.98
N THR A 33 21.07 11.29 -4.81
CA THR A 33 21.64 11.11 -6.16
C THR A 33 21.38 12.31 -7.08
N GLN A 34 20.39 13.14 -6.72
CA GLN A 34 20.01 14.35 -7.46
C GLN A 34 20.55 15.64 -6.79
N GLY A 35 21.50 15.49 -5.87
CA GLY A 35 22.16 16.62 -5.19
C GLY A 35 21.37 17.19 -3.99
N ILE A 36 20.28 16.56 -3.56
CA ILE A 36 19.53 16.96 -2.36
C ILE A 36 20.07 16.17 -1.17
N VAL A 37 21.08 16.70 -0.50
CA VAL A 37 21.81 15.99 0.55
C VAL A 37 21.36 16.39 1.95
N THR A 38 21.54 15.47 2.91
CA THR A 38 21.24 15.66 4.33
C THR A 38 21.87 16.95 4.87
N GLY A 39 21.14 17.67 5.71
CA GLY A 39 21.58 18.94 6.32
C GLY A 39 21.23 20.18 5.49
N THR A 40 20.69 20.02 4.28
CA THR A 40 20.21 21.14 3.47
C THR A 40 18.73 21.41 3.71
N GLU A 41 18.31 22.65 3.51
CA GLU A 41 16.88 23.03 3.58
C GLU A 41 16.05 22.29 2.52
N ALA A 42 16.62 22.05 1.33
CA ALA A 42 15.99 21.27 0.29
C ALA A 42 15.70 19.82 0.74
N TYR A 43 16.64 19.20 1.47
CA TYR A 43 16.45 17.87 2.04
C TYR A 43 15.28 17.86 3.04
N VAL A 44 15.27 18.79 3.98
CA VAL A 44 14.19 18.87 4.99
C VAL A 44 12.83 19.04 4.32
N ARG A 45 12.71 19.96 3.35
CA ARG A 45 11.45 20.14 2.60
C ARG A 45 11.02 18.89 1.85
N SER A 46 11.97 18.18 1.25
CA SER A 46 11.67 16.93 0.49
C SER A 46 11.18 15.82 1.43
N MET A 47 11.81 15.65 2.59
CA MET A 47 11.41 14.63 3.57
C MET A 47 10.04 14.95 4.21
N VAL A 48 9.75 16.22 4.51
CA VAL A 48 8.42 16.65 4.98
C VAL A 48 7.36 16.37 3.92
N ARG A 49 7.64 16.62 2.63
CA ARG A 49 6.72 16.31 1.54
C ARG A 49 6.49 14.81 1.44
N PHE A 50 7.54 14.01 1.52
CA PHE A 50 7.46 12.55 1.51
C PHE A 50 6.59 12.03 2.66
N ASP A 51 6.82 12.50 3.89
CA ASP A 51 6.04 12.09 5.06
C ASP A 51 4.54 12.40 4.91
N ARG A 52 4.21 13.60 4.42
CA ARG A 52 2.81 13.99 4.13
C ARG A 52 2.15 13.18 3.01
N ALA A 53 2.95 12.57 2.15
CA ALA A 53 2.50 11.79 1.01
C ALA A 53 2.58 10.28 1.24
N ARG A 54 2.68 9.82 2.48
CA ARG A 54 2.78 8.39 2.83
C ARG A 54 1.71 7.56 2.13
N GLY A 55 2.12 6.46 1.52
CA GLY A 55 1.25 5.58 0.74
C GLY A 55 1.08 5.99 -0.72
N ARG A 56 1.50 7.18 -1.14
CA ARG A 56 1.60 7.51 -2.57
C ARG A 56 2.79 6.80 -3.21
N PRO A 57 2.74 6.50 -4.52
CA PRO A 57 3.92 6.00 -5.22
C PRO A 57 5.12 6.94 -5.06
N PRO A 58 6.30 6.42 -4.69
CA PRO A 58 7.52 7.24 -4.59
C PRO A 58 7.85 8.00 -5.89
N ALA A 59 7.57 7.39 -7.06
CA ALA A 59 7.75 8.02 -8.35
C ALA A 59 6.89 9.29 -8.52
N ASP A 60 5.64 9.28 -8.03
CA ASP A 60 4.75 10.46 -8.07
C ASP A 60 5.29 11.58 -7.18
N ILE A 61 5.85 11.21 -6.01
CA ILE A 61 6.44 12.20 -5.09
C ILE A 61 7.71 12.81 -5.69
N LEU A 62 8.51 12.00 -6.37
CA LEU A 62 9.71 12.47 -7.09
C LEU A 62 9.31 13.36 -8.28
N HIS A 63 8.26 13.01 -9.00
CA HIS A 63 7.71 13.89 -10.05
C HIS A 63 7.25 15.23 -9.48
N ASP A 64 6.57 15.24 -8.33
CA ASP A 64 6.18 16.47 -7.64
C ASP A 64 7.39 17.32 -7.18
N LEU A 65 8.55 16.69 -6.93
CA LEU A 65 9.78 17.39 -6.53
C LEU A 65 10.54 17.97 -7.71
N PHE A 66 10.66 17.23 -8.80
CA PHE A 66 11.51 17.59 -9.95
C PHE A 66 10.72 18.18 -11.12
N GLY A 67 9.38 18.16 -11.06
CA GLY A 67 8.52 18.75 -12.08
C GLY A 67 8.69 18.10 -13.45
N SER A 68 8.92 18.90 -14.48
CA SER A 68 9.05 18.44 -15.87
C SER A 68 10.45 17.87 -16.22
N ASP A 69 11.34 17.76 -15.24
CA ASP A 69 12.66 17.12 -15.48
C ASP A 69 12.54 15.60 -15.38
N GLU A 70 11.99 15.01 -16.42
CA GLU A 70 11.76 13.57 -16.52
C GLU A 70 13.04 12.75 -16.33
N SER A 71 14.20 13.26 -16.76
CA SER A 71 15.48 12.56 -16.59
C SER A 71 15.84 12.43 -15.12
N ARG A 72 15.62 13.48 -14.32
CA ARG A 72 15.84 13.44 -12.86
C ARG A 72 14.84 12.56 -12.16
N VAL A 73 13.56 12.64 -12.54
CA VAL A 73 12.51 11.77 -12.01
C VAL A 73 12.87 10.32 -12.22
N GLN A 74 13.23 9.94 -13.44
CA GLN A 74 13.59 8.57 -13.78
C GLN A 74 14.85 8.10 -13.04
N ALA A 75 15.89 8.92 -13.00
CA ALA A 75 17.14 8.58 -12.31
C ALA A 75 16.90 8.38 -10.79
N ALA A 76 16.13 9.27 -10.16
CA ALA A 76 15.78 9.15 -8.75
C ALA A 76 14.89 7.94 -8.47
N SER A 77 13.92 7.64 -9.34
CA SER A 77 13.06 6.46 -9.21
C SER A 77 13.87 5.16 -9.27
N LEU A 78 14.80 5.04 -10.23
CA LEU A 78 15.69 3.89 -10.31
C LEU A 78 16.62 3.77 -9.09
N ALA A 79 17.07 4.90 -8.54
CA ALA A 79 17.88 4.90 -7.32
C ALA A 79 17.06 4.45 -6.11
N PHE A 80 15.80 4.91 -6.00
CA PHE A 80 14.85 4.44 -5.00
C PHE A 80 14.67 2.92 -5.08
N ASP A 81 14.34 2.39 -6.25
CA ASP A 81 14.09 0.97 -6.47
C ASP A 81 15.30 0.10 -6.04
N ARG A 82 16.52 0.51 -6.41
CA ARG A 82 17.75 -0.19 -6.03
C ARG A 82 17.99 -0.14 -4.53
N SER A 83 17.85 1.03 -3.92
CA SER A 83 18.07 1.20 -2.49
C SER A 83 17.06 0.40 -1.67
N PHE A 84 15.79 0.44 -2.08
CA PHE A 84 14.73 -0.29 -1.40
C PHE A 84 14.94 -1.81 -1.51
N ASN A 85 15.22 -2.35 -2.71
CA ASN A 85 15.49 -3.77 -2.89
C ASN A 85 16.70 -4.23 -2.07
N SER A 86 17.81 -3.47 -2.09
CA SER A 86 18.99 -3.80 -1.30
C SER A 86 18.70 -3.82 0.20
N ALA A 87 17.86 -2.92 0.69
CA ALA A 87 17.44 -2.91 2.07
C ALA A 87 16.50 -4.10 2.40
N ALA A 88 15.56 -4.41 1.52
CA ALA A 88 14.66 -5.55 1.66
C ALA A 88 15.42 -6.89 1.70
N GLU A 89 16.42 -7.06 0.84
CA GLU A 89 17.29 -8.24 0.84
C GLU A 89 18.12 -8.35 2.12
N ARG A 90 18.65 -7.22 2.60
CA ARG A 90 19.56 -7.19 3.76
C ARG A 90 18.85 -7.38 5.09
N PHE A 91 17.68 -6.80 5.27
CA PHE A 91 16.96 -6.83 6.55
C PHE A 91 15.89 -7.91 6.58
N GLY A 92 15.61 -8.52 5.46
CA GLY A 92 14.48 -9.43 5.28
C GLY A 92 13.16 -8.67 5.27
N VAL A 93 12.17 -9.28 4.64
CA VAL A 93 10.79 -8.79 4.63
C VAL A 93 9.91 -9.98 4.99
N THR A 94 9.26 -9.92 6.13
CA THR A 94 8.37 -10.99 6.58
C THR A 94 7.08 -10.39 7.09
N ALA A 95 5.95 -10.94 6.67
CA ALA A 95 4.68 -10.63 7.31
C ALA A 95 4.64 -11.22 8.72
N SER A 96 3.96 -10.56 9.64
CA SER A 96 3.78 -11.12 10.97
C SER A 96 2.99 -12.44 10.90
N PRO A 97 3.25 -13.41 11.80
CA PRO A 97 2.48 -14.66 11.86
C PRO A 97 0.96 -14.40 11.99
N GLU A 98 0.58 -13.35 12.72
CA GLU A 98 -0.80 -12.93 12.92
C GLU A 98 -1.43 -12.50 11.58
N THR A 99 -0.71 -11.72 10.79
CA THR A 99 -1.17 -11.27 9.47
C THR A 99 -1.30 -12.45 8.50
N LEU A 100 -0.30 -13.34 8.45
CA LEU A 100 -0.37 -14.55 7.62
C LEU A 100 -1.55 -15.43 8.00
N CYS A 101 -1.78 -15.63 9.30
CA CYS A 101 -2.93 -16.37 9.81
C CYS A 101 -4.26 -15.72 9.40
N ALA A 102 -4.38 -14.39 9.56
CA ALA A 102 -5.58 -13.66 9.20
C ALA A 102 -5.89 -13.77 7.69
N LEU A 103 -4.90 -13.55 6.83
CA LEU A 103 -5.08 -13.66 5.38
C LEU A 103 -5.36 -15.11 4.94
N GLY A 104 -4.76 -16.11 5.59
CA GLY A 104 -5.07 -17.52 5.36
C GLY A 104 -6.52 -17.86 5.70
N LYS A 105 -7.06 -17.32 6.79
CA LYS A 105 -8.50 -17.49 7.15
C LYS A 105 -9.41 -16.80 6.15
N VAL A 106 -9.04 -15.61 5.64
CA VAL A 106 -9.79 -14.90 4.59
C VAL A 106 -9.87 -15.75 3.32
N ALA A 107 -8.73 -16.31 2.87
CA ALA A 107 -8.70 -17.21 1.72
C ALA A 107 -9.51 -18.49 1.95
N ALA A 108 -9.42 -19.09 3.14
CA ALA A 108 -10.18 -20.30 3.52
C ALA A 108 -11.70 -20.05 3.55
N ALA A 109 -12.14 -18.82 3.78
CA ALA A 109 -13.54 -18.41 3.68
C ALA A 109 -14.02 -18.21 2.22
N GLY A 110 -13.16 -18.44 1.23
CA GLY A 110 -13.48 -18.28 -0.19
C GLY A 110 -13.46 -16.82 -0.67
N ILE A 111 -12.95 -15.91 0.13
CA ILE A 111 -12.78 -14.51 -0.23
C ILE A 111 -11.48 -14.36 -1.02
N ARG A 112 -11.58 -13.77 -2.20
CA ARG A 112 -10.44 -13.56 -3.09
C ARG A 112 -9.51 -12.48 -2.55
N LEU A 113 -8.21 -12.64 -2.74
CA LEU A 113 -7.21 -11.72 -2.24
C LEU A 113 -6.39 -11.10 -3.38
N CYS A 114 -6.37 -9.78 -3.42
CA CYS A 114 -5.46 -8.97 -4.22
C CYS A 114 -4.51 -8.19 -3.32
N LEU A 115 -3.22 -8.29 -3.56
CA LEU A 115 -2.23 -7.43 -2.91
C LEU A 115 -2.01 -6.18 -3.77
N LEU A 116 -2.08 -5.02 -3.13
CA LEU A 116 -1.80 -3.72 -3.75
C LEU A 116 -0.53 -3.13 -3.14
N THR A 117 0.26 -2.42 -3.94
CA THR A 117 1.42 -1.69 -3.42
C THR A 117 1.61 -0.36 -4.14
N SER A 118 2.04 0.65 -3.37
CA SER A 118 2.49 1.94 -3.93
C SER A 118 3.89 1.88 -4.55
N LEU A 119 4.59 0.76 -4.40
CA LEU A 119 5.90 0.56 -5.01
C LEU A 119 5.77 0.13 -6.47
N SER A 120 6.79 0.43 -7.27
CA SER A 120 6.94 -0.11 -8.63
C SER A 120 7.18 -1.63 -8.59
N ARG A 121 6.97 -2.31 -9.70
CA ARG A 121 7.35 -3.72 -9.84
C ARG A 121 8.86 -3.90 -9.61
N GLY A 122 9.66 -2.93 -10.07
CA GLY A 122 11.10 -2.93 -9.88
C GLY A 122 11.53 -2.84 -8.42
N ALA A 123 10.86 -2.03 -7.60
CA ALA A 123 11.12 -1.95 -6.16
C ALA A 123 10.57 -3.15 -5.39
N SER A 124 9.48 -3.76 -5.86
CA SER A 124 8.73 -4.76 -5.08
C SER A 124 9.31 -6.17 -5.17
N GLY A 125 10.30 -6.45 -6.01
CA GLY A 125 10.76 -7.81 -6.33
C GLY A 125 11.06 -8.66 -5.09
N ALA A 126 12.00 -8.24 -4.26
CA ALA A 126 12.40 -8.97 -3.04
C ALA A 126 11.24 -9.13 -2.03
N VAL A 127 10.38 -8.10 -1.91
CA VAL A 127 9.20 -8.13 -1.03
C VAL A 127 8.19 -9.14 -1.53
N LEU A 128 7.90 -9.12 -2.82
CA LEU A 128 6.91 -10.01 -3.44
C LEU A 128 7.38 -11.47 -3.38
N ASP A 129 8.66 -11.73 -3.64
CA ASP A 129 9.24 -13.08 -3.54
C ASP A 129 9.15 -13.65 -2.12
N ALA A 130 9.26 -12.79 -1.11
CA ALA A 130 9.10 -13.21 0.27
C ALA A 130 7.63 -13.49 0.63
N ILE A 131 6.71 -12.60 0.24
CA ILE A 131 5.31 -12.64 0.67
C ILE A 131 4.49 -13.67 -0.12
N THR A 132 4.69 -13.79 -1.44
CA THR A 132 3.90 -14.71 -2.28
C THR A 132 4.14 -16.19 -1.98
N ARG A 133 5.19 -16.50 -1.22
CA ARG A 133 5.40 -17.86 -0.71
C ARG A 133 4.43 -18.21 0.41
N ASP A 134 4.05 -17.24 1.22
CA ASP A 134 3.27 -17.44 2.44
C ASP A 134 1.80 -16.97 2.28
N VAL A 135 1.54 -16.04 1.35
CA VAL A 135 0.21 -15.47 1.09
C VAL A 135 -0.28 -15.90 -0.29
N GLN A 136 -1.39 -16.64 -0.33
CA GLN A 136 -2.04 -17.05 -1.58
C GLN A 136 -2.90 -15.89 -2.13
N ALA A 137 -2.24 -14.92 -2.75
CA ALA A 137 -2.94 -13.86 -3.47
C ALA A 137 -3.18 -14.25 -4.93
N GLU A 138 -4.39 -14.03 -5.43
CA GLU A 138 -4.72 -14.29 -6.84
C GLU A 138 -4.15 -13.23 -7.78
N LEU A 139 -3.90 -12.04 -7.26
CA LEU A 139 -3.36 -10.92 -8.03
C LEU A 139 -2.46 -10.06 -7.14
N VAL A 140 -1.39 -9.53 -7.73
CA VAL A 140 -0.56 -8.48 -7.15
C VAL A 140 -0.48 -7.34 -8.13
N LEU A 141 -0.82 -6.13 -7.70
CA LEU A 141 -0.74 -4.91 -8.50
C LEU A 141 0.27 -3.93 -7.89
N CYS A 142 1.25 -3.56 -8.68
CA CYS A 142 2.22 -2.52 -8.37
C CYS A 142 1.79 -1.16 -8.94
N ALA A 143 2.36 -0.08 -8.42
CA ALA A 143 1.97 1.28 -8.81
C ALA A 143 2.15 1.58 -10.30
N ASP A 144 3.16 0.98 -10.93
CA ASP A 144 3.45 1.12 -12.37
C ASP A 144 2.59 0.24 -13.29
N GLU A 145 1.68 -0.56 -12.73
CA GLU A 145 0.74 -1.42 -13.47
C GLU A 145 -0.68 -0.85 -13.56
N VAL A 146 -0.87 0.33 -12.99
CA VAL A 146 -2.16 1.05 -12.98
C VAL A 146 -1.98 2.46 -13.52
N PRO A 147 -3.03 3.07 -14.08
CA PRO A 147 -2.91 4.43 -14.64
C PRO A 147 -2.50 5.48 -13.60
N ARG A 148 -3.00 5.36 -12.38
CA ARG A 148 -2.68 6.24 -11.24
C ARG A 148 -2.65 5.41 -9.97
N GLY A 149 -1.57 5.54 -9.18
CA GLY A 149 -1.46 4.88 -7.88
C GLY A 149 -2.32 5.55 -6.79
N PHE A 150 -2.15 5.11 -5.54
CA PHE A 150 -2.82 5.77 -4.41
C PHE A 150 -2.55 7.28 -4.37
N PRO A 151 -3.52 8.11 -4.04
CA PRO A 151 -4.86 7.82 -3.49
C PRO A 151 -5.97 7.71 -4.54
N TRP A 152 -5.67 7.45 -5.79
CA TRP A 152 -6.67 7.29 -6.84
C TRP A 152 -7.36 5.93 -6.74
N PRO A 153 -8.60 5.79 -7.25
CA PRO A 153 -9.34 4.53 -7.18
C PRO A 153 -8.81 3.44 -8.12
N ASP A 154 -7.92 3.81 -9.04
CA ASP A 154 -7.46 2.97 -10.14
C ASP A 154 -6.90 1.61 -9.67
N PRO A 155 -6.09 1.49 -8.58
CA PRO A 155 -5.60 0.19 -8.12
C PRO A 155 -6.73 -0.77 -7.73
N VAL A 156 -7.72 -0.28 -6.99
CA VAL A 156 -8.86 -1.09 -6.53
C VAL A 156 -9.74 -1.49 -7.71
N LEU A 157 -10.08 -0.53 -8.60
CA LEU A 157 -10.90 -0.80 -9.78
C LEU A 157 -10.19 -1.74 -10.77
N THR A 158 -8.87 -1.61 -10.92
CA THR A 158 -8.07 -2.53 -11.75
C THR A 158 -8.07 -3.95 -11.17
N ALA A 159 -7.93 -4.09 -9.85
CA ALA A 159 -8.04 -5.38 -9.17
C ALA A 159 -9.40 -6.04 -9.44
N MET A 160 -10.48 -5.29 -9.29
CA MET A 160 -11.84 -5.76 -9.57
C MET A 160 -12.00 -6.25 -11.01
N LEU A 161 -11.56 -5.43 -11.98
CA LEU A 161 -11.67 -5.77 -13.41
C LEU A 161 -10.87 -7.03 -13.75
N ARG A 162 -9.62 -7.14 -13.26
CA ARG A 162 -8.76 -8.30 -13.53
C ARG A 162 -9.26 -9.57 -12.87
N LEU A 163 -9.87 -9.43 -11.70
CA LEU A 163 -10.43 -10.55 -10.94
C LEU A 163 -11.91 -10.82 -11.25
N GLY A 164 -12.56 -10.01 -12.07
CA GLY A 164 -13.96 -10.22 -12.45
C GLY A 164 -14.95 -10.03 -11.30
N ALA A 165 -14.65 -9.14 -10.34
CA ALA A 165 -15.60 -8.78 -9.29
C ALA A 165 -16.75 -7.97 -9.89
N ALA A 166 -18.00 -8.37 -9.59
CA ALA A 166 -19.19 -7.81 -10.23
C ALA A 166 -19.63 -6.47 -9.63
N ASP A 167 -19.41 -6.27 -8.34
CA ASP A 167 -19.87 -5.09 -7.61
C ASP A 167 -18.77 -4.57 -6.68
N VAL A 168 -18.46 -3.29 -6.79
CA VAL A 168 -17.45 -2.64 -5.92
C VAL A 168 -17.83 -2.70 -4.44
N ARG A 169 -19.11 -2.74 -4.16
CA ARG A 169 -19.63 -2.87 -2.79
C ARG A 169 -19.32 -4.21 -2.12
N GLU A 170 -18.96 -5.22 -2.91
CA GLU A 170 -18.47 -6.53 -2.42
C GLU A 170 -16.96 -6.54 -2.21
N THR A 171 -16.29 -5.38 -2.38
CA THR A 171 -14.85 -5.25 -2.18
C THR A 171 -14.56 -4.61 -0.84
N ALA A 172 -13.63 -5.21 -0.08
CA ALA A 172 -13.02 -4.61 1.08
C ALA A 172 -11.60 -4.12 0.73
N VAL A 173 -11.25 -2.92 1.20
CA VAL A 173 -9.89 -2.38 1.08
C VAL A 173 -9.27 -2.28 2.47
N VAL A 174 -8.08 -2.84 2.65
CA VAL A 174 -7.34 -2.84 3.92
C VAL A 174 -6.03 -2.07 3.73
N SER A 175 -5.81 -1.03 4.51
CA SER A 175 -4.57 -0.24 4.45
C SER A 175 -4.19 0.36 5.81
N ALA A 176 -2.88 0.51 6.04
CA ALA A 176 -2.32 1.26 7.15
C ALA A 176 -1.97 2.72 6.79
N THR A 177 -2.28 3.16 5.56
CA THR A 177 -1.97 4.52 5.09
C THR A 177 -3.23 5.27 4.70
N GLU A 178 -3.27 6.58 4.97
CA GLU A 178 -4.40 7.44 4.61
C GLU A 178 -4.63 7.46 3.09
N ASN A 179 -3.57 7.43 2.28
CA ASN A 179 -3.70 7.41 0.82
C ASN A 179 -4.26 6.08 0.29
N GLY A 180 -3.93 4.94 0.89
CA GLY A 180 -4.54 3.65 0.56
C GLY A 180 -6.02 3.61 0.94
N LEU A 181 -6.38 4.12 2.14
CA LEU A 181 -7.78 4.23 2.58
C LEU A 181 -8.60 5.15 1.67
N LEU A 182 -8.02 6.30 1.29
CA LEU A 182 -8.68 7.24 0.38
C LEU A 182 -8.91 6.63 -1.02
N SER A 183 -8.00 5.76 -1.49
CA SER A 183 -8.19 5.00 -2.72
C SER A 183 -9.40 4.06 -2.61
N GLY A 184 -9.53 3.33 -1.49
CA GLY A 184 -10.69 2.50 -1.20
C GLY A 184 -11.99 3.30 -1.15
N TYR A 185 -12.00 4.40 -0.43
CA TYR A 185 -13.16 5.29 -0.35
C TYR A 185 -13.58 5.83 -1.73
N ARG A 186 -12.63 6.31 -2.53
CA ARG A 186 -12.87 6.85 -3.87
C ARG A 186 -13.32 5.81 -4.88
N SER A 187 -12.96 4.54 -4.68
CA SER A 187 -13.42 3.45 -5.54
C SER A 187 -14.89 3.08 -5.29
N GLY A 188 -15.45 3.47 -4.14
CA GLY A 188 -16.77 3.04 -3.71
C GLY A 188 -16.79 1.65 -3.09
N ALA A 189 -15.64 1.16 -2.60
CA ALA A 189 -15.55 -0.12 -1.89
C ALA A 189 -16.55 -0.20 -0.73
N GLY A 190 -17.18 -1.35 -0.54
CA GLY A 190 -18.20 -1.54 0.50
C GLY A 190 -17.65 -1.47 1.92
N LEU A 191 -16.38 -1.86 2.10
CA LEU A 191 -15.65 -1.73 3.35
C LEU A 191 -14.29 -1.08 3.11
N VAL A 192 -13.95 -0.07 3.90
CA VAL A 192 -12.62 0.55 3.92
C VAL A 192 -12.07 0.40 5.33
N ILE A 193 -11.06 -0.44 5.48
CA ILE A 193 -10.55 -0.91 6.76
C ILE A 193 -9.16 -0.34 7.01
N GLY A 194 -9.03 0.51 8.02
CA GLY A 194 -7.74 0.97 8.52
C GLY A 194 -7.12 -0.06 9.47
N VAL A 195 -5.78 -0.15 9.50
CA VAL A 195 -5.04 -0.93 10.48
C VAL A 195 -4.08 -0.02 11.23
N ASP A 196 -4.26 0.13 12.55
CA ASP A 196 -3.40 0.97 13.40
C ASP A 196 -3.31 0.41 14.82
N GLU A 197 -2.32 -0.45 15.06
CA GLU A 197 -2.04 -1.07 16.35
C GLU A 197 -1.77 -0.04 17.45
N SER A 198 -1.23 1.12 17.06
CA SER A 198 -0.92 2.21 18.01
C SER A 198 -2.16 2.99 18.46
N ARG A 199 -3.25 2.91 17.73
CA ARG A 199 -4.48 3.69 17.89
C ARG A 199 -4.31 5.21 17.80
N GLN A 200 -3.15 5.69 17.37
CA GLN A 200 -2.84 7.12 17.34
C GLN A 200 -3.39 7.82 16.09
N ARG A 201 -3.59 7.08 15.00
CA ARG A 201 -4.01 7.63 13.70
C ARG A 201 -5.47 7.36 13.36
N ILE A 202 -6.27 6.82 14.31
CA ILE A 202 -7.69 6.53 14.08
C ILE A 202 -8.46 7.74 13.51
N PRO A 203 -8.33 8.98 14.04
CA PRO A 203 -9.02 10.13 13.46
C PRO A 203 -8.63 10.39 12.01
N ALA A 204 -7.33 10.41 11.70
CA ALA A 204 -6.82 10.65 10.35
C ALA A 204 -7.26 9.54 9.36
N MET A 205 -7.30 8.28 9.81
CA MET A 205 -7.79 7.17 8.99
C MET A 205 -9.29 7.30 8.70
N ARG A 206 -10.09 7.74 9.66
CA ARG A 206 -11.51 8.01 9.44
C ARG A 206 -11.74 9.17 8.48
N ASP A 207 -10.98 10.23 8.61
CA ASP A 207 -11.01 11.38 7.68
C ASP A 207 -10.61 10.97 6.26
N ALA A 208 -9.74 9.95 6.13
CA ALA A 208 -9.36 9.34 4.85
C ALA A 208 -10.41 8.33 4.31
N GLY A 209 -11.53 8.15 4.99
CA GLY A 209 -12.65 7.34 4.54
C GLY A 209 -12.70 5.92 5.12
N ALA A 210 -11.89 5.59 6.14
CA ALA A 210 -12.01 4.30 6.82
C ALA A 210 -13.38 4.17 7.50
N THR A 211 -14.13 3.12 7.15
CA THR A 211 -15.41 2.76 7.80
C THR A 211 -15.17 2.06 9.12
N VAL A 212 -14.09 1.29 9.20
CA VAL A 212 -13.63 0.58 10.40
C VAL A 212 -12.13 0.78 10.55
N VAL A 213 -11.63 0.88 11.77
CA VAL A 213 -10.19 0.81 12.07
C VAL A 213 -9.96 -0.33 13.05
N LEU A 214 -9.11 -1.26 12.66
CA LEU A 214 -8.67 -2.38 13.47
C LEU A 214 -7.36 -2.01 14.18
N ASP A 215 -7.27 -2.36 15.44
CA ASP A 215 -6.03 -2.31 16.24
C ASP A 215 -5.32 -3.67 16.30
N ASP A 216 -6.00 -4.72 15.82
CA ASP A 216 -5.44 -6.06 15.66
C ASP A 216 -5.95 -6.66 14.34
N ILE A 217 -5.02 -7.02 13.47
CA ILE A 217 -5.32 -7.63 12.17
C ILE A 217 -5.99 -8.99 12.31
N ALA A 218 -5.84 -9.66 13.45
CA ALA A 218 -6.49 -10.94 13.72
C ALA A 218 -8.03 -10.87 13.70
N ALA A 219 -8.60 -9.68 13.88
CA ALA A 219 -10.05 -9.44 13.80
C ALA A 219 -10.58 -9.35 12.35
N LEU A 220 -9.69 -9.23 11.35
CA LEU A 220 -10.10 -9.04 9.95
C LEU A 220 -11.00 -10.15 9.41
N PRO A 221 -10.73 -11.46 9.61
CA PRO A 221 -11.59 -12.53 9.06
C PRO A 221 -13.00 -12.49 9.61
N GLU A 222 -13.15 -12.24 10.90
CA GLU A 222 -14.47 -12.15 11.55
C GLU A 222 -15.27 -10.94 11.05
N LEU A 223 -14.61 -9.79 10.89
CA LEU A 223 -15.24 -8.59 10.34
C LEU A 223 -15.77 -8.83 8.92
N LEU A 224 -14.99 -9.49 8.07
CA LEU A 224 -15.36 -9.75 6.67
C LEU A 224 -16.51 -10.76 6.55
N THR A 225 -16.55 -11.78 7.43
CA THR A 225 -17.61 -12.80 7.43
C THR A 225 -18.89 -12.32 8.12
N ALA A 226 -18.81 -11.42 9.09
CA ALA A 226 -19.98 -10.83 9.74
C ALA A 226 -20.71 -9.80 8.85
N ALA A 227 -20.04 -9.26 7.83
CA ALA A 227 -20.60 -8.35 6.85
C ALA A 227 -21.29 -9.09 5.66
N SER A 228 -21.40 -10.41 5.74
CA SER A 228 -21.98 -11.29 4.72
C SER A 228 -23.46 -11.56 4.96
#